data_f3f3e28122f0e8a7aa4d86f1d33d47df
#
_entry.id   f3f3e28122f0e8a7aa4d86f1d33d47df
#
_cell.length_a   1.000
_cell.length_b   1.000
_cell.length_c   1.000
_cell.angle_alpha   90.00
_cell.angle_beta   90.00
_cell.angle_gamma   90.00
#
_symmetry.space_group_name_H-M   'P 1'
#
loop_
_entity.id
_entity.type
_entity.pdbx_description
1 polymer ?
#
loop_
_entity_poly.entity_id
_entity_poly.type
_entity_poly.pdbx_seq_one_letter_code
_entity_poly.pdbx_strand_id
1 'polypeptide(L)'
;MKKLLPIFITALLLVGCAVPAEQEISYRQITMDEAIAMMEEEEGYIILDVRTAAEFDEKHIPGAINIPNEAIGTDAIPELPDKDQLILVYCRSGNRSKQASEKLVKLGYTNVVEFGGIIDWPGETETNEGGPL
;
A
#
# COMPACT_ATOMS: atom_id res chain seq x y z
N MET A 1 14.62 -72.92 24.29
CA MET A 1 13.66 -72.16 23.49
C MET A 1 13.79 -70.68 23.81
N LYS A 2 14.39 -69.96 22.95
CA LYS A 2 14.51 -68.52 23.12
C LYS A 2 13.30 -67.82 22.45
N LYS A 3 12.47 -67.22 23.25
CA LYS A 3 11.35 -66.41 22.74
C LYS A 3 11.90 -65.07 22.36
N LEU A 4 11.89 -64.78 21.07
CA LEU A 4 12.18 -63.45 20.56
C LEU A 4 10.98 -62.57 20.78
N LEU A 5 11.13 -61.51 21.58
CA LEU A 5 10.13 -60.49 21.77
C LEU A 5 10.25 -59.54 20.58
N PRO A 6 9.17 -59.20 19.86
CA PRO A 6 9.24 -58.19 18.86
C PRO A 6 9.32 -56.79 19.50
N ILE A 7 10.38 -56.10 19.19
CA ILE A 7 10.54 -54.70 19.54
C ILE A 7 9.59 -53.89 18.63
N PHE A 8 8.48 -53.44 19.21
CA PHE A 8 7.67 -52.45 18.54
C PHE A 8 8.40 -51.08 18.59
N ILE A 9 8.99 -50.70 17.48
CA ILE A 9 9.51 -49.37 17.29
C ILE A 9 8.26 -48.50 16.98
N THR A 10 7.79 -47.82 18.01
CA THR A 10 6.74 -46.77 17.83
C THR A 10 7.42 -45.60 17.18
N ALA A 11 7.31 -45.47 15.86
CA ALA A 11 7.69 -44.26 15.14
C ALA A 11 6.76 -43.12 15.57
N LEU A 12 7.25 -42.27 16.43
CA LEU A 12 6.57 -41.04 16.81
C LEU A 12 6.64 -40.09 15.62
N LEU A 13 5.62 -40.08 14.79
CA LEU A 13 5.41 -39.10 13.77
C LEU A 13 5.16 -37.75 14.47
N LEU A 14 6.21 -36.95 14.59
CA LEU A 14 6.07 -35.53 14.86
C LEU A 14 5.42 -34.87 13.64
N VAL A 15 4.10 -34.82 13.66
CA VAL A 15 3.38 -33.93 12.76
C VAL A 15 3.67 -32.50 13.25
N GLY A 16 4.72 -31.91 12.69
CA GLY A 16 4.95 -30.48 12.85
C GLY A 16 3.74 -29.76 12.25
N CYS A 17 2.90 -29.20 13.10
CA CYS A 17 1.94 -28.20 12.64
C CYS A 17 2.74 -27.03 12.10
N ALA A 18 2.94 -26.98 10.78
CA ALA A 18 3.35 -25.74 10.12
C ALA A 18 2.17 -24.78 10.30
N VAL A 19 2.31 -23.85 11.26
CA VAL A 19 1.45 -22.70 11.33
C VAL A 19 1.66 -21.97 10.01
N PRO A 20 0.62 -21.77 9.16
CA PRO A 20 0.79 -20.95 7.99
C PRO A 20 1.30 -19.59 8.48
N ALA A 21 2.44 -19.15 7.96
CA ALA A 21 2.93 -17.82 8.22
C ALA A 21 1.78 -16.87 7.87
N GLU A 22 1.25 -16.15 8.85
CA GLU A 22 0.32 -15.06 8.59
C GLU A 22 1.04 -14.15 7.59
N GLN A 23 0.49 -14.04 6.37
CA GLN A 23 1.00 -13.09 5.42
C GLN A 23 0.75 -11.73 6.03
N GLU A 24 1.80 -11.10 6.55
CA GLU A 24 1.73 -9.71 6.96
C GLU A 24 1.29 -8.91 5.73
N ILE A 25 0.10 -8.34 5.81
CA ILE A 25 -0.39 -7.42 4.80
C ILE A 25 0.52 -6.20 4.91
N SER A 26 1.34 -5.99 3.90
CA SER A 26 2.22 -4.82 3.81
C SER A 26 1.93 -4.09 2.50
N TYR A 27 2.29 -2.81 2.44
CA TYR A 27 2.24 -2.12 1.18
C TYR A 27 3.38 -2.55 0.26
N ARG A 28 3.19 -2.42 -1.06
CA ARG A 28 4.22 -2.63 -2.05
C ARG A 28 4.92 -1.32 -2.37
N GLN A 29 6.21 -1.37 -2.61
CA GLN A 29 6.97 -0.25 -3.16
C GLN A 29 7.30 -0.55 -4.62
N ILE A 30 7.02 0.42 -5.48
CA ILE A 30 7.34 0.34 -6.91
C ILE A 30 8.08 1.60 -7.35
N THR A 31 8.71 1.53 -8.51
CA THR A 31 9.35 2.69 -9.13
C THR A 31 8.32 3.63 -9.76
N MET A 32 8.73 4.86 -10.07
CA MET A 32 7.89 5.81 -10.80
C MET A 32 7.48 5.26 -12.17
N ASP A 33 8.38 4.63 -12.91
CA ASP A 33 8.09 4.04 -14.21
C ASP A 33 7.08 2.89 -14.11
N GLU A 34 7.20 2.06 -13.09
CA GLU A 34 6.23 0.98 -12.81
C GLU A 34 4.86 1.54 -12.45
N ALA A 35 4.81 2.64 -11.71
CA ALA A 35 3.54 3.31 -11.37
C ALA A 35 2.85 3.86 -12.61
N ILE A 36 3.60 4.50 -13.49
CA ILE A 36 3.08 5.01 -14.76
C ILE A 36 2.53 3.89 -15.63
N ALA A 37 3.26 2.78 -15.76
CA ALA A 37 2.79 1.60 -16.49
C ALA A 37 1.51 1.03 -15.86
N MET A 38 1.45 0.98 -14.55
CA MET A 38 0.26 0.52 -13.84
C MET A 38 -0.96 1.43 -14.08
N MET A 39 -0.76 2.74 -14.10
CA MET A 39 -1.82 3.70 -14.42
C MET A 39 -2.34 3.55 -15.84
N GLU A 40 -1.51 3.12 -16.79
CA GLU A 40 -1.89 2.87 -18.17
C GLU A 40 -2.62 1.54 -18.36
N GLU A 41 -2.27 0.52 -17.57
CA GLU A 41 -2.76 -0.85 -17.71
C GLU A 41 -3.98 -1.16 -16.83
N GLU A 42 -4.08 -0.52 -15.66
CA GLU A 42 -5.12 -0.77 -14.67
C GLU A 42 -6.26 0.25 -14.76
N GLU A 43 -7.43 -0.15 -14.29
CA GLU A 43 -8.59 0.72 -14.14
C GLU A 43 -9.06 0.72 -12.68
N GLY A 44 -9.83 1.73 -12.29
CA GLY A 44 -10.45 1.78 -10.97
C GLY A 44 -9.48 2.01 -9.81
N TYR A 45 -8.26 2.44 -10.07
CA TYR A 45 -7.30 2.81 -9.02
C TYR A 45 -7.55 4.24 -8.52
N ILE A 46 -7.07 4.49 -7.31
CA ILE A 46 -6.98 5.86 -6.74
C ILE A 46 -5.51 6.27 -6.70
N ILE A 47 -5.22 7.48 -7.14
CA ILE A 47 -3.93 8.15 -6.91
C ILE A 47 -4.09 9.01 -5.67
N LEU A 48 -3.34 8.72 -4.62
CA LEU A 48 -3.41 9.39 -3.34
C LEU A 48 -2.17 10.24 -3.08
N ASP A 49 -2.37 11.55 -3.06
CA ASP A 49 -1.37 12.52 -2.64
C ASP A 49 -1.49 12.74 -1.13
N VAL A 50 -0.43 12.42 -0.40
CA VAL A 50 -0.42 12.54 1.07
C VAL A 50 0.40 13.74 1.56
N ARG A 51 0.66 14.69 0.65
CA ARG A 51 1.27 15.97 1.00
C ARG A 51 0.25 16.90 1.67
N THR A 52 0.68 18.07 2.06
CA THR A 52 -0.25 19.08 2.59
C THR A 52 -1.24 19.56 1.51
N ALA A 53 -2.37 20.09 1.94
CA ALA A 53 -3.36 20.66 1.04
C ALA A 53 -2.76 21.80 0.18
N ALA A 54 -1.92 22.63 0.76
CA ALA A 54 -1.26 23.73 0.05
C ALA A 54 -0.31 23.22 -1.06
N GLU A 55 0.46 22.17 -0.79
CA GLU A 55 1.32 21.53 -1.81
C GLU A 55 0.48 20.93 -2.94
N PHE A 56 -0.62 20.27 -2.61
CA PHE A 56 -1.54 19.69 -3.57
C PHE A 56 -2.19 20.77 -4.46
N ASP A 57 -2.66 21.85 -3.87
CA ASP A 57 -3.29 22.95 -4.60
C ASP A 57 -2.33 23.62 -5.58
N GLU A 58 -1.06 23.75 -5.21
CA GLU A 58 -0.01 24.30 -6.06
C GLU A 58 0.21 23.46 -7.32
N LYS A 59 0.38 22.18 -7.16
CA LYS A 59 0.42 21.19 -8.25
C LYS A 59 0.27 19.77 -7.72
N HIS A 60 -0.33 18.91 -8.51
CA HIS A 60 -0.46 17.48 -8.20
C HIS A 60 -0.52 16.63 -9.48
N ILE A 61 -0.35 15.34 -9.33
CA ILE A 61 -0.50 14.39 -10.45
C ILE A 61 -1.96 14.39 -10.89
N PRO A 62 -2.24 14.45 -12.21
CA PRO A 62 -3.61 14.48 -12.71
C PRO A 62 -4.47 13.33 -12.18
N GLY A 63 -5.67 13.67 -11.71
CA GLY A 63 -6.62 12.71 -11.14
C GLY A 63 -6.36 12.32 -9.69
N ALA A 64 -5.29 12.81 -9.05
CA ALA A 64 -5.03 12.52 -7.65
C ALA A 64 -6.04 13.19 -6.72
N ILE A 65 -6.33 12.51 -5.62
CA ILE A 65 -7.01 13.09 -4.46
C ILE A 65 -5.99 13.37 -3.35
N ASN A 66 -6.31 14.30 -2.48
CA ASN A 66 -5.43 14.68 -1.37
C ASN A 66 -5.99 14.27 -0.02
N ILE A 67 -5.23 13.48 0.70
CA ILE A 67 -5.43 13.21 2.12
C ILE A 67 -4.07 13.35 2.79
N PRO A 68 -3.79 14.44 3.49
CA PRO A 68 -2.49 14.64 4.13
C PRO A 68 -2.13 13.50 5.07
N ASN A 69 -0.86 13.12 5.09
CA ASN A 69 -0.35 12.05 5.95
C ASN A 69 -0.78 12.22 7.41
N GLU A 70 -0.76 13.45 7.93
CA GLU A 70 -1.16 13.77 9.30
C GLU A 70 -2.65 13.53 9.58
N ALA A 71 -3.48 13.54 8.54
CA ALA A 71 -4.92 13.28 8.65
C ALA A 71 -5.26 11.78 8.65
N ILE A 72 -4.33 10.92 8.26
CA ILE A 72 -4.52 9.48 8.29
C ILE A 72 -4.17 8.99 9.70
N GLY A 73 -5.17 8.62 10.45
CA GLY A 73 -5.06 8.11 11.81
C GLY A 73 -5.64 6.70 11.93
N THR A 74 -6.49 6.53 12.93
CA THR A 74 -7.15 5.24 13.23
C THR A 74 -8.61 5.21 12.78
N ASP A 75 -9.15 6.34 12.34
CA ASP A 75 -10.53 6.46 11.92
C ASP A 75 -10.72 6.02 10.46
N ALA A 76 -11.94 5.60 10.14
CA ALA A 76 -12.34 5.30 8.77
C ALA A 76 -12.16 6.53 7.88
N ILE A 77 -11.75 6.29 6.63
CA ILE A 77 -11.54 7.35 5.62
C ILE A 77 -12.70 7.30 4.62
N PRO A 78 -13.64 8.24 4.69
CA PRO A 78 -14.83 8.23 3.81
C PRO A 78 -14.49 8.28 2.31
N GLU A 79 -13.40 8.94 1.95
CA GLU A 79 -12.93 9.06 0.56
C GLU A 79 -12.35 7.75 0.01
N LEU A 80 -12.05 6.79 0.89
CA LEU A 80 -11.51 5.47 0.56
C LEU A 80 -12.41 4.38 1.14
N PRO A 81 -13.64 4.21 0.62
CA PRO A 81 -14.61 3.28 1.20
C PRO A 81 -14.30 1.81 0.89
N ASP A 82 -13.60 1.53 -0.21
CA ASP A 82 -13.26 0.17 -0.63
C ASP A 82 -11.86 -0.20 -0.13
N LYS A 83 -11.80 -1.13 0.82
CA LYS A 83 -10.55 -1.59 1.42
C LYS A 83 -9.66 -2.39 0.46
N ASP A 84 -10.21 -2.93 -0.60
CA ASP A 84 -9.50 -3.76 -1.57
C ASP A 84 -9.13 -3.01 -2.84
N GLN A 85 -9.51 -1.75 -2.95
CA GLN A 85 -9.21 -0.90 -4.08
C GLN A 85 -7.70 -0.66 -4.19
N LEU A 86 -7.18 -0.65 -5.42
CA LEU A 86 -5.80 -0.27 -5.67
C LEU A 86 -5.59 1.22 -5.36
N ILE A 87 -4.69 1.50 -4.43
CA ILE A 87 -4.34 2.86 -4.01
C ILE A 87 -2.86 3.09 -4.30
N LEU A 88 -2.59 4.02 -5.20
CA LEU A 88 -1.25 4.45 -5.59
C LEU A 88 -0.90 5.69 -4.77
N VAL A 89 0.05 5.57 -3.86
CA VAL A 89 0.38 6.59 -2.85
C VAL A 89 1.69 7.29 -3.19
N TYR A 90 1.68 8.60 -3.18
CA TYR A 90 2.90 9.41 -3.36
C TYR A 90 2.92 10.62 -2.43
N CYS A 91 4.10 11.18 -2.25
CA CYS A 91 4.29 12.48 -1.61
C CYS A 91 5.26 13.35 -2.43
N ARG A 92 6.11 14.12 -1.80
CA ARG A 92 7.12 14.89 -2.52
C ARG A 92 8.32 14.04 -2.92
N SER A 93 8.91 13.30 -1.98
CA SER A 93 10.16 12.54 -2.15
C SER A 93 10.12 11.10 -1.61
N GLY A 94 9.00 10.65 -1.05
CA GLY A 94 8.78 9.27 -0.61
C GLY A 94 8.65 9.02 0.88
N ASN A 95 9.05 9.94 1.76
CA ASN A 95 9.03 9.69 3.22
C ASN A 95 7.62 9.66 3.80
N ARG A 96 6.81 10.67 3.51
CA ARG A 96 5.42 10.73 4.00
C ARG A 96 4.54 9.65 3.36
N SER A 97 4.80 9.32 2.10
CA SER A 97 4.05 8.27 1.39
C SER A 97 4.27 6.88 2.00
N LYS A 98 5.47 6.57 2.46
CA LYS A 98 5.76 5.33 3.19
C LYS A 98 5.02 5.28 4.53
N GLN A 99 5.06 6.37 5.28
CA GLN A 99 4.32 6.48 6.55
C GLN A 99 2.81 6.33 6.35
N ALA A 100 2.27 7.03 5.36
CA ALA A 100 0.86 6.95 5.02
C ALA A 100 0.45 5.54 4.59
N SER A 101 1.28 4.88 3.78
CA SER A 101 1.04 3.51 3.33
C SER A 101 0.99 2.51 4.50
N GLU A 102 1.89 2.64 5.48
CA GLU A 102 1.84 1.83 6.71
C GLU A 102 0.54 2.05 7.49
N LYS A 103 0.11 3.31 7.61
CA LYS A 103 -1.14 3.64 8.29
C LYS A 103 -2.36 3.05 7.57
N LEU A 104 -2.39 3.12 6.24
CA LEU A 104 -3.46 2.54 5.43
C LEU A 104 -3.54 1.01 5.61
N VAL A 105 -2.40 0.34 5.61
CA VAL A 105 -2.35 -1.12 5.86
C VAL A 105 -2.92 -1.44 7.24
N LYS A 106 -2.56 -0.69 8.27
CA LYS A 106 -3.10 -0.86 9.63
C LYS A 106 -4.61 -0.63 9.70
N LEU A 107 -5.16 0.22 8.82
CA LEU A 107 -6.60 0.45 8.70
C LEU A 107 -7.33 -0.66 7.92
N GLY A 108 -6.61 -1.64 7.38
CA GLY A 108 -7.17 -2.78 6.67
C GLY A 108 -7.21 -2.64 5.15
N TYR A 109 -6.57 -1.64 4.58
CA TYR A 109 -6.43 -1.54 3.12
C TYR A 109 -5.46 -2.60 2.62
N THR A 110 -5.88 -3.38 1.65
CA THR A 110 -5.18 -4.61 1.22
C THR A 110 -4.36 -4.43 -0.06
N ASN A 111 -4.52 -3.31 -0.76
CA ASN A 111 -3.91 -3.11 -2.07
C ASN A 111 -3.26 -1.72 -2.17
N VAL A 112 -2.32 -1.48 -1.28
CA VAL A 112 -1.59 -0.21 -1.16
C VAL A 112 -0.25 -0.31 -1.87
N VAL A 113 0.01 0.61 -2.78
CA VAL A 113 1.23 0.69 -3.59
C VAL A 113 1.83 2.09 -3.46
N GLU A 114 3.03 2.18 -2.94
CA GLU A 114 3.78 3.43 -2.77
C GLU A 114 4.78 3.59 -3.90
N PHE A 115 4.84 4.77 -4.52
CA PHE A 115 5.67 4.98 -5.70
C PHE A 115 6.59 6.20 -5.65
N GLY A 116 6.90 6.71 -4.47
CA GLY A 116 7.89 7.77 -4.29
C GLY A 116 7.30 9.16 -4.27
N GLY A 117 7.80 10.06 -5.08
CA GLY A 117 7.44 11.45 -4.99
C GLY A 117 7.29 12.18 -6.31
N ILE A 118 6.50 13.25 -6.26
CA ILE A 118 6.20 14.10 -7.43
C ILE A 118 7.46 14.73 -8.06
N ILE A 119 8.55 14.82 -7.30
CA ILE A 119 9.83 15.33 -7.86
C ILE A 119 10.35 14.47 -9.01
N ASP A 120 9.98 13.17 -9.05
CA ASP A 120 10.37 12.24 -10.10
C ASP A 120 9.28 12.04 -11.17
N TRP A 121 8.15 12.70 -11.03
CA TRP A 121 7.04 12.60 -11.97
C TRP A 121 7.36 13.30 -13.28
N PRO A 122 7.42 12.59 -14.42
CA PRO A 122 7.81 13.16 -15.70
C PRO A 122 6.66 13.78 -16.49
N GLY A 123 5.42 13.54 -16.06
CA GLY A 123 4.22 13.96 -16.76
C GLY A 123 3.76 15.37 -16.42
N GLU A 124 2.63 15.74 -16.99
CA GLU A 124 1.97 17.00 -16.68
C GLU A 124 1.40 16.97 -15.26
N THR A 125 1.21 18.16 -14.68
CA THR A 125 0.57 18.32 -13.38
C THR A 125 -0.66 19.21 -13.51
N GLU A 126 -1.57 19.08 -12.56
CA GLU A 126 -2.75 19.92 -12.40
C GLU A 126 -2.57 20.85 -11.21
N THR A 127 -3.28 21.96 -11.20
CA THR A 127 -3.32 22.93 -10.10
C THR A 127 -4.75 23.22 -9.71
N ASN A 128 -4.99 23.41 -8.41
CA ASN A 128 -6.25 23.94 -7.88
C ASN A 128 -6.14 25.44 -7.58
N GLU A 129 -4.96 26.05 -7.77
CA GLU A 129 -4.79 27.48 -7.60
C GLU A 129 -5.43 28.24 -8.74
N GLY A 130 -6.44 29.00 -8.38
CA GLY A 130 -6.91 30.11 -9.17
C GLY A 130 -7.65 29.75 -10.44
N GLY A 131 -8.94 29.62 -10.33
CA GLY A 131 -9.79 30.11 -11.41
C GLY A 131 -9.49 31.60 -11.65
N PRO A 132 -9.67 32.12 -12.88
CA PRO A 132 -9.40 33.51 -13.18
C PRO A 132 -10.17 34.44 -12.26
N LEU A 133 -9.46 35.43 -11.71
CA LEU A 133 -10.06 36.57 -11.02
C LEU A 133 -11.03 37.30 -11.95
#